data_cbd9aba4e0b9da645b0d675ed5640723
#
_entry.id   cbd9aba4e0b9da645b0d675ed5640723
#
_cell.length_a   1.000
_cell.length_b   1.000
_cell.length_c   1.000
_cell.angle_alpha   90.00
_cell.angle_beta   90.00
_cell.angle_gamma   90.00
#
_symmetry.space_group_name_H-M   'P 1'
#
loop_
_entity.id
_entity.type
_entity.pdbx_description
1 polymer ?
#
loop_
_entity_poly.entity_id
_entity_poly.type
_entity_poly.pdbx_seq_one_letter_code
_entity_poly.pdbx_strand_id
1 'polypeptide(L)'
;MALTTSEIESLRMHLGYGNLTTGAQPYSVDGFNSLFTTVIAPNLGTAAETSATTLISAGIVVVTPVSMTDIVAQCSLVVDCGEDAEIVQVKAVGASTFTARFAKAHTAAGYPIALMCGKARLRYLLAQADRLWTRRQSSDITQTAGLKQLGKGEIEWVNGATGVIADVGSQYAQIVGEIASICRVAPSGSGGDSNTVEMY
;
A
#
# COMPACT_ATOMS: atom_id res chain seq x y z
N MET A 1 11.85 -8.88 -9.28
CA MET A 1 11.61 -7.70 -10.18
C MET A 1 11.91 -6.40 -9.47
N ALA A 2 12.47 -5.41 -10.16
CA ALA A 2 12.57 -4.04 -9.65
C ALA A 2 11.16 -3.44 -9.48
N LEU A 3 11.01 -2.38 -8.68
CA LEU A 3 9.79 -1.59 -8.69
C LEU A 3 9.59 -0.99 -10.07
N THR A 4 8.36 -0.96 -10.54
CA THR A 4 7.99 -0.31 -11.80
C THR A 4 8.04 1.21 -11.65
N THR A 5 8.12 1.93 -12.75
CA THR A 5 8.06 3.41 -12.74
C THR A 5 6.79 3.90 -12.06
N SER A 6 5.64 3.24 -12.31
CA SER A 6 4.37 3.60 -11.68
C SER A 6 4.39 3.39 -10.15
N GLU A 7 5.00 2.30 -9.66
CA GLU A 7 5.15 2.05 -8.22
C GLU A 7 6.08 3.08 -7.56
N ILE A 8 7.14 3.50 -8.26
CA ILE A 8 8.07 4.54 -7.78
C ILE A 8 7.34 5.89 -7.71
N GLU A 9 6.53 6.23 -8.70
CA GLU A 9 5.74 7.46 -8.70
C GLU A 9 4.67 7.46 -7.60
N SER A 10 3.97 6.33 -7.41
CA SER A 10 3.01 6.16 -6.31
C SER A 10 3.71 6.31 -4.95
N LEU A 11 4.87 5.68 -4.78
CA LEU A 11 5.68 5.80 -3.57
C LEU A 11 6.07 7.27 -3.30
N ARG A 12 6.52 7.98 -4.33
CA ARG A 12 6.87 9.40 -4.25
C ARG A 12 5.69 10.23 -3.78
N MET A 13 4.53 10.01 -4.37
CA MET A 13 3.29 10.73 -4.06
C MET A 13 2.88 10.49 -2.60
N HIS A 14 2.83 9.24 -2.16
CA HIS A 14 2.40 8.89 -0.80
C HIS A 14 3.38 9.34 0.30
N LEU A 15 4.67 9.37 0.01
CA LEU A 15 5.67 9.95 0.91
C LEU A 15 5.67 11.49 0.92
N GLY A 16 4.84 12.12 0.06
CA GLY A 16 4.65 13.57 0.03
C GLY A 16 5.77 14.33 -0.67
N TYR A 17 6.62 13.66 -1.46
CA TYR A 17 7.59 14.34 -2.29
C TYR A 17 6.88 14.97 -3.50
N GLY A 18 6.68 16.28 -3.41
CA GLY A 18 5.82 17.03 -4.33
C GLY A 18 6.32 17.12 -5.78
N ASN A 19 5.49 17.75 -6.61
CA ASN A 19 5.75 17.96 -8.04
C ASN A 19 6.71 19.14 -8.32
N LEU A 20 7.43 19.66 -7.33
CA LEU A 20 8.40 20.73 -7.53
C LEU A 20 9.59 20.17 -8.30
N THR A 21 9.62 20.47 -9.59
CA THR A 21 10.63 19.97 -10.53
C THR A 21 11.96 20.71 -10.46
N THR A 22 12.06 21.78 -9.67
CA THR A 22 13.26 22.63 -9.65
C THR A 22 13.62 23.04 -8.22
N GLY A 23 14.84 22.69 -7.82
CA GLY A 23 15.49 23.21 -6.62
C GLY A 23 16.05 22.14 -5.71
N ALA A 24 17.11 22.46 -5.01
CA ALA A 24 17.80 21.64 -4.01
C ALA A 24 16.96 21.43 -2.72
N GLN A 25 15.64 21.38 -2.85
CA GLN A 25 14.74 21.09 -1.72
C GLN A 25 14.73 19.59 -1.47
N PRO A 26 14.84 19.13 -0.22
CA PRO A 26 14.86 17.70 0.13
C PRO A 26 13.59 16.96 -0.31
N TYR A 27 12.51 17.66 -0.63
CA TYR A 27 11.22 17.12 -1.04
C TYR A 27 10.93 17.32 -2.54
N SER A 28 11.96 17.61 -3.36
CA SER A 28 11.84 17.69 -4.82
C SER A 28 11.84 16.29 -5.46
N VAL A 29 11.46 16.22 -6.74
CA VAL A 29 11.56 14.98 -7.54
C VAL A 29 13.00 14.48 -7.58
N ASP A 30 13.97 15.36 -7.79
CA ASP A 30 15.38 15.01 -7.82
C ASP A 30 15.89 14.53 -6.45
N GLY A 31 15.44 15.19 -5.37
CA GLY A 31 15.72 14.75 -4.01
C GLY A 31 15.16 13.36 -3.74
N PHE A 32 13.94 13.07 -4.19
CA PHE A 32 13.36 11.73 -4.09
C PHE A 32 14.12 10.71 -4.91
N ASN A 33 14.48 11.00 -6.15
CA ASN A 33 15.23 10.09 -7.02
C ASN A 33 16.61 9.74 -6.41
N SER A 34 17.28 10.72 -5.84
CA SER A 34 18.53 10.50 -5.10
C SER A 34 18.31 9.60 -3.89
N LEU A 35 17.30 9.91 -3.06
CA LEU A 35 16.93 9.13 -1.89
C LEU A 35 16.52 7.71 -2.26
N PHE A 36 15.73 7.55 -3.33
CA PHE A 36 15.33 6.25 -3.82
C PHE A 36 16.52 5.37 -4.18
N THR A 37 17.47 5.92 -4.93
CA THR A 37 18.64 5.18 -5.38
C THR A 37 19.63 4.85 -4.26
N THR A 38 19.83 5.79 -3.32
CA THR A 38 20.87 5.66 -2.29
C THR A 38 20.39 4.98 -1.01
N VAL A 39 19.10 5.10 -0.68
CA VAL A 39 18.54 4.60 0.59
C VAL A 39 17.46 3.57 0.36
N ILE A 40 16.41 3.92 -0.40
CA ILE A 40 15.19 3.09 -0.45
C ILE A 40 15.46 1.78 -1.16
N ALA A 41 15.93 1.83 -2.40
CA ALA A 41 16.14 0.63 -3.21
C ALA A 41 17.11 -0.39 -2.57
N PRO A 42 18.25 0.01 -1.98
CA PRO A 42 19.11 -0.92 -1.25
C PRO A 42 18.45 -1.56 -0.03
N ASN A 43 17.59 -0.82 0.68
CA ASN A 43 16.91 -1.32 1.89
C ASN A 43 15.76 -2.28 1.60
N LEU A 44 15.16 -2.24 0.41
CA LEU A 44 14.03 -3.11 0.07
C LEU A 44 14.43 -4.58 -0.09
N GLY A 45 15.71 -4.86 -0.27
CA GLY A 45 16.25 -6.21 -0.43
C GLY A 45 15.82 -6.89 -1.74
N THR A 46 16.40 -8.05 -1.98
CA THR A 46 16.04 -8.95 -3.08
C THR A 46 15.32 -10.16 -2.49
N ALA A 47 13.99 -10.16 -2.48
CA ALA A 47 13.26 -11.39 -2.17
C ALA A 47 13.17 -12.29 -3.40
N ALA A 48 13.16 -13.58 -3.16
CA ALA A 48 12.78 -14.52 -4.19
C ALA A 48 11.34 -14.23 -4.65
N GLU A 49 11.21 -13.94 -5.93
CA GLU A 49 9.92 -13.79 -6.60
C GLU A 49 9.73 -14.96 -7.55
N THR A 50 8.56 -15.51 -7.54
CA THR A 50 8.12 -16.54 -8.50
C THR A 50 6.78 -16.13 -9.10
N SER A 51 6.24 -16.94 -9.96
CA SER A 51 4.91 -16.74 -10.53
C SER A 51 4.16 -18.04 -10.58
N ALA A 52 2.85 -17.98 -10.70
CA ALA A 52 2.01 -19.14 -10.98
C ALA A 52 0.94 -18.79 -12.00
N THR A 53 0.50 -19.80 -12.72
CA THR A 53 -0.62 -19.75 -13.67
C THR A 53 -1.79 -20.61 -13.22
N THR A 54 -1.76 -21.11 -11.97
CA THR A 54 -2.84 -21.88 -11.39
C THR A 54 -4.07 -20.98 -11.21
N LEU A 55 -5.19 -21.35 -11.79
CA LEU A 55 -6.44 -20.67 -11.53
C LEU A 55 -6.82 -20.84 -10.06
N ILE A 56 -6.96 -19.76 -9.34
CA ILE A 56 -7.36 -19.76 -7.93
C ILE A 56 -8.79 -19.23 -7.82
N SER A 57 -9.63 -20.00 -7.20
CA SER A 57 -10.90 -19.53 -6.61
C SER A 57 -10.69 -19.25 -5.13
N ALA A 58 -11.53 -18.38 -4.54
CA ALA A 58 -11.49 -18.18 -3.10
C ALA A 58 -11.67 -19.51 -2.34
N GLY A 59 -10.84 -19.72 -1.31
CA GLY A 59 -10.83 -20.96 -0.53
C GLY A 59 -9.43 -21.53 -0.30
N ILE A 60 -9.35 -22.81 0.04
CA ILE A 60 -8.07 -23.52 0.19
C ILE A 60 -7.70 -24.13 -1.15
N VAL A 61 -6.59 -23.70 -1.71
CA VAL A 61 -6.13 -24.08 -3.04
C VAL A 61 -4.68 -24.57 -2.99
N VAL A 62 -4.37 -25.56 -3.81
CA VAL A 62 -3.00 -26.03 -4.07
C VAL A 62 -2.50 -25.27 -5.29
N VAL A 63 -1.39 -24.55 -5.13
CA VAL A 63 -0.75 -23.74 -6.15
C VAL A 63 0.57 -24.37 -6.58
N THR A 64 0.81 -24.39 -7.89
CA THR A 64 2.08 -24.83 -8.49
C THR A 64 2.82 -23.60 -8.99
N PRO A 65 3.76 -23.03 -8.21
CA PRO A 65 4.58 -21.92 -8.67
C PRO A 65 5.67 -22.39 -9.63
N VAL A 66 6.25 -21.48 -10.39
CA VAL A 66 7.41 -21.77 -11.25
C VAL A 66 8.63 -22.17 -10.42
N SER A 67 8.77 -21.62 -9.22
CA SER A 67 9.83 -21.97 -8.28
C SER A 67 9.29 -22.03 -6.86
N MET A 68 9.74 -23.02 -6.10
CA MET A 68 9.48 -23.18 -4.67
C MET A 68 10.57 -22.58 -3.77
N THR A 69 11.53 -21.87 -4.36
CA THR A 69 12.64 -21.27 -3.60
C THR A 69 12.10 -20.40 -2.47
N ASP A 70 12.57 -20.65 -1.25
CA ASP A 70 12.20 -19.95 -0.02
C ASP A 70 10.72 -20.07 0.40
N ILE A 71 9.88 -20.83 -0.33
CA ILE A 71 8.52 -21.13 0.08
C ILE A 71 8.53 -22.30 1.06
N VAL A 72 8.27 -22.00 2.32
CA VAL A 72 8.22 -22.97 3.42
C VAL A 72 6.88 -22.93 4.13
N ALA A 73 6.55 -23.98 4.86
CA ALA A 73 5.33 -24.01 5.67
C ALA A 73 5.33 -22.85 6.68
N GLN A 74 4.18 -22.26 6.90
CA GLN A 74 3.93 -21.12 7.78
C GLN A 74 4.52 -19.79 7.30
N CYS A 75 5.25 -19.71 6.17
CA CYS A 75 5.67 -18.43 5.63
C CYS A 75 4.47 -17.63 5.10
N SER A 76 4.59 -16.32 5.10
CA SER A 76 3.63 -15.40 4.49
C SER A 76 4.09 -15.00 3.10
N LEU A 77 3.19 -15.10 2.14
CA LEU A 77 3.41 -14.73 0.75
C LEU A 77 2.51 -13.55 0.38
N VAL A 78 3.02 -12.64 -0.41
CA VAL A 78 2.22 -11.69 -1.15
C VAL A 78 1.94 -12.31 -2.51
N VAL A 79 0.67 -12.48 -2.82
CA VAL A 79 0.20 -13.08 -4.07
C VAL A 79 -0.53 -12.02 -4.86
N ASP A 80 -0.18 -11.93 -6.16
CA ASP A 80 -0.71 -10.96 -7.10
C ASP A 80 -0.27 -9.50 -6.81
N CYS A 81 -0.81 -8.57 -7.59
CA CYS A 81 -0.49 -7.14 -7.51
C CYS A 81 -1.76 -6.29 -7.70
N GLY A 82 -1.64 -5.02 -7.39
CA GLY A 82 -2.75 -4.07 -7.54
C GLY A 82 -3.95 -4.43 -6.67
N GLU A 83 -5.13 -4.40 -7.26
CA GLU A 83 -6.39 -4.65 -6.55
C GLU A 83 -6.56 -6.11 -6.11
N ASP A 84 -5.96 -7.05 -6.81
CA ASP A 84 -6.06 -8.47 -6.50
C ASP A 84 -5.01 -8.93 -5.50
N ALA A 85 -4.04 -8.08 -5.15
CA ALA A 85 -3.03 -8.41 -4.18
C ALA A 85 -3.62 -8.85 -2.84
N GLU A 86 -3.13 -9.97 -2.32
CA GLU A 86 -3.46 -10.46 -0.98
C GLU A 86 -2.25 -11.09 -0.28
N ILE A 87 -2.31 -11.15 1.04
CA ILE A 87 -1.32 -11.84 1.85
C ILE A 87 -1.92 -13.19 2.27
N VAL A 88 -1.21 -14.26 1.94
CA VAL A 88 -1.60 -15.62 2.30
C VAL A 88 -0.55 -16.29 3.16
N GLN A 89 -0.99 -17.11 4.11
CA GLN A 89 -0.09 -17.96 4.88
C GLN A 89 -0.06 -19.38 4.27
N VAL A 90 1.14 -19.87 4.02
CA VAL A 90 1.36 -21.23 3.52
C VAL A 90 1.01 -22.24 4.60
N LYS A 91 0.05 -23.12 4.34
CA LYS A 91 -0.39 -24.16 5.28
C LYS A 91 0.44 -25.44 5.15
N ALA A 92 0.74 -25.83 3.92
CA ALA A 92 1.49 -27.05 3.63
C ALA A 92 2.33 -26.85 2.36
N VAL A 93 3.42 -27.57 2.27
CA VAL A 93 4.37 -27.53 1.15
C VAL A 93 4.56 -28.95 0.62
N GLY A 94 4.44 -29.11 -0.69
CA GLY A 94 4.81 -30.32 -1.43
C GLY A 94 6.14 -30.12 -2.18
N ALA A 95 6.54 -31.09 -2.99
CA ALA A 95 7.80 -31.03 -3.73
C ALA A 95 7.82 -29.85 -4.73
N SER A 96 6.71 -29.55 -5.36
CA SER A 96 6.57 -28.45 -6.37
C SER A 96 5.34 -27.60 -6.13
N THR A 97 4.67 -27.74 -5.00
CA THR A 97 3.40 -27.07 -4.73
C THR A 97 3.35 -26.55 -3.31
N PHE A 98 2.53 -25.54 -3.09
CA PHE A 98 2.12 -25.14 -1.75
C PHE A 98 0.60 -25.05 -1.64
N THR A 99 0.09 -25.15 -0.44
CA THR A 99 -1.33 -25.01 -0.13
C THR A 99 -1.52 -23.78 0.75
N ALA A 100 -2.43 -22.90 0.35
CA ALA A 100 -2.80 -21.73 1.14
C ALA A 100 -4.31 -21.46 1.06
N ARG A 101 -4.81 -20.58 1.92
CA ARG A 101 -6.19 -20.10 1.85
C ARG A 101 -6.19 -18.72 1.22
N PHE A 102 -6.96 -18.57 0.17
CA PHE A 102 -7.12 -17.35 -0.61
C PHE A 102 -8.48 -16.72 -0.32
N ALA A 103 -8.51 -15.41 -0.16
CA ALA A 103 -9.74 -14.64 -0.04
C ALA A 103 -10.24 -14.16 -1.39
N LYS A 104 -9.32 -14.00 -2.37
CA LYS A 104 -9.59 -13.52 -3.70
C LYS A 104 -9.39 -14.60 -4.76
N ALA A 105 -9.97 -14.36 -5.94
CA ALA A 105 -9.72 -15.18 -7.13
C ALA A 105 -8.52 -14.59 -7.90
N HIS A 106 -7.66 -15.47 -8.41
CA HIS A 106 -6.54 -15.09 -9.27
C HIS A 106 -6.62 -15.80 -10.59
N THR A 107 -6.41 -15.08 -11.68
CA THR A 107 -6.61 -15.59 -13.03
C THR A 107 -5.42 -16.43 -13.51
N ALA A 108 -5.69 -17.38 -14.42
CA ALA A 108 -4.66 -18.21 -15.03
C ALA A 108 -3.70 -17.45 -15.98
N ALA A 109 -3.88 -16.13 -16.17
CA ALA A 109 -2.98 -15.31 -16.99
C ALA A 109 -1.56 -15.17 -16.40
N GLY A 110 -1.39 -15.61 -15.17
CA GLY A 110 -0.13 -15.51 -14.43
C GLY A 110 -0.13 -14.36 -13.44
N TYR A 111 0.26 -14.64 -12.23
CA TYR A 111 0.37 -13.67 -11.15
C TYR A 111 1.69 -13.86 -10.38
N PRO A 112 2.28 -12.77 -9.89
CA PRO A 112 3.50 -12.85 -9.09
C PRO A 112 3.22 -13.40 -7.70
N ILE A 113 4.18 -14.12 -7.17
CA ILE A 113 4.21 -14.60 -5.79
C ILE A 113 5.57 -14.23 -5.22
N ALA A 114 5.58 -13.57 -4.08
CA ALA A 114 6.80 -13.17 -3.40
C ALA A 114 6.69 -13.45 -1.90
N LEU A 115 7.82 -13.81 -1.28
CA LEU A 115 7.91 -13.78 0.17
C LEU A 115 7.57 -12.37 0.68
N MET A 116 6.91 -12.32 1.82
CA MET A 116 6.57 -11.06 2.49
C MET A 116 7.85 -10.40 3.06
N CYS A 117 8.63 -9.82 2.15
CA CYS A 117 9.82 -9.03 2.45
C CYS A 117 9.55 -7.54 2.23
N GLY A 118 10.54 -6.70 2.47
CA GLY A 118 10.42 -5.25 2.34
C GLY A 118 9.77 -4.80 1.02
N LYS A 119 10.23 -5.32 -0.11
CA LYS A 119 9.71 -4.94 -1.44
C LYS A 119 8.29 -5.45 -1.70
N ALA A 120 8.00 -6.71 -1.41
CA ALA A 120 6.67 -7.27 -1.61
C ALA A 120 5.65 -6.62 -0.66
N ARG A 121 6.05 -6.39 0.60
CA ARG A 121 5.25 -5.65 1.56
C ARG A 121 4.97 -4.23 1.08
N LEU A 122 6.00 -3.55 0.57
CA LEU A 122 5.85 -2.20 0.02
C LEU A 122 4.83 -2.15 -1.12
N ARG A 123 4.90 -3.06 -2.10
CA ARG A 123 3.92 -3.16 -3.19
C ARG A 123 2.50 -3.33 -2.69
N TYR A 124 2.31 -4.23 -1.73
CA TYR A 124 1.00 -4.44 -1.12
C TYR A 124 0.47 -3.18 -0.43
N LEU A 125 1.32 -2.49 0.33
CA LEU A 125 0.95 -1.25 1.01
C LEU A 125 0.68 -0.10 0.03
N LEU A 126 1.45 0.02 -1.05
CA LEU A 126 1.20 1.01 -2.10
C LEU A 126 -0.19 0.81 -2.72
N ALA A 127 -0.53 -0.42 -3.09
CA ALA A 127 -1.85 -0.72 -3.63
C ALA A 127 -3.00 -0.39 -2.64
N GLN A 128 -2.77 -0.57 -1.34
CA GLN A 128 -3.74 -0.14 -0.32
C GLN A 128 -3.80 1.38 -0.17
N ALA A 129 -2.65 2.05 -0.18
CA ALA A 129 -2.58 3.51 -0.10
C ALA A 129 -3.31 4.17 -1.27
N ASP A 130 -3.11 3.67 -2.50
CA ASP A 130 -3.78 4.14 -3.70
C ASP A 130 -5.30 4.00 -3.59
N ARG A 131 -5.80 2.87 -3.09
CA ARG A 131 -7.24 2.65 -2.86
C ARG A 131 -7.82 3.62 -1.83
N LEU A 132 -7.14 3.80 -0.71
CA LEU A 132 -7.61 4.73 0.33
C LEU A 132 -7.54 6.17 -0.15
N TRP A 133 -6.52 6.53 -0.91
CA TRP A 133 -6.40 7.84 -1.53
C TRP A 133 -7.57 8.12 -2.48
N THR A 134 -7.86 7.21 -3.39
CA THR A 134 -9.01 7.30 -4.31
C THR A 134 -10.33 7.39 -3.56
N ARG A 135 -10.51 6.57 -2.51
CA ARG A 135 -11.70 6.59 -1.67
C ARG A 135 -11.85 7.92 -0.92
N ARG A 136 -10.76 8.49 -0.43
CA ARG A 136 -10.76 9.79 0.22
C ARG A 136 -11.19 10.88 -0.74
N GLN A 137 -10.64 10.91 -1.96
CA GLN A 137 -11.03 11.89 -2.98
C GLN A 137 -12.50 11.76 -3.37
N SER A 138 -13.02 10.55 -3.53
CA SER A 138 -14.43 10.34 -3.86
C SER A 138 -15.38 10.69 -2.71
N SER A 139 -14.97 10.49 -1.46
CA SER A 139 -15.76 10.87 -0.29
C SER A 139 -15.82 12.38 -0.08
N ASP A 140 -14.77 13.11 -0.45
CA ASP A 140 -14.79 14.58 -0.43
C ASP A 140 -15.78 15.18 -1.44
N ILE A 141 -16.02 14.47 -2.54
CA ILE A 141 -17.00 14.89 -3.57
C ILE A 141 -18.45 14.54 -3.18
N THR A 142 -18.64 13.48 -2.39
CA THR A 142 -19.95 12.96 -2.00
C THR A 142 -20.35 13.29 -0.56
N GLN A 143 -19.89 14.38 0.01
CA GLN A 143 -20.41 14.87 1.28
C GLN A 143 -21.89 15.31 1.12
N THR A 144 -22.77 14.34 1.04
CA THR A 144 -24.19 14.56 1.17
C THR A 144 -24.51 14.77 2.63
N ALA A 145 -24.79 16.02 2.98
CA ALA A 145 -25.42 16.33 4.26
C ALA A 145 -26.73 15.54 4.34
N GLY A 146 -26.78 14.57 5.24
CA GLY A 146 -28.00 13.81 5.51
C GLY A 146 -28.93 14.61 6.43
N LEU A 147 -30.21 14.67 6.11
CA LEU A 147 -31.23 15.24 6.98
C LEU A 147 -31.49 14.26 8.12
N LYS A 148 -31.14 14.60 9.35
CA LYS A 148 -31.28 13.69 10.49
C LYS A 148 -32.66 13.72 11.12
N GLN A 149 -33.33 14.87 11.14
CA GLN A 149 -34.62 14.96 11.77
C GLN A 149 -35.44 16.19 11.28
N LEU A 150 -36.69 15.94 10.95
CA LEU A 150 -37.75 16.96 10.81
C LEU A 150 -38.61 16.90 12.07
N GLY A 151 -38.32 17.74 13.05
CA GLY A 151 -39.12 17.84 14.26
C GLY A 151 -39.29 19.29 14.66
N LYS A 152 -40.55 19.75 14.72
CA LYS A 152 -40.95 21.07 15.25
C LYS A 152 -40.21 22.30 14.69
N GLY A 153 -39.91 22.32 13.37
CA GLY A 153 -39.39 23.50 12.70
C GLY A 153 -37.87 23.69 12.73
N GLU A 154 -37.11 22.80 13.34
CA GLU A 154 -35.66 22.80 13.26
C GLU A 154 -35.18 21.70 12.33
N ILE A 155 -34.35 22.07 11.36
CA ILE A 155 -33.68 21.16 10.44
C ILE A 155 -32.24 20.97 10.98
N GLU A 156 -31.95 19.78 11.54
CA GLU A 156 -30.62 19.43 11.94
C GLU A 156 -29.91 18.66 10.82
N TRP A 157 -28.86 19.24 10.29
CA TRP A 157 -28.00 18.61 9.28
C TRP A 157 -26.92 17.80 9.98
N VAL A 158 -26.88 16.51 9.73
CA VAL A 158 -25.81 15.66 10.23
C VAL A 158 -24.83 15.37 9.09
N ASN A 159 -23.61 15.81 9.27
CA ASN A 159 -22.50 15.35 8.46
C ASN A 159 -22.19 13.87 8.78
N GLY A 160 -23.00 12.95 8.24
CA GLY A 160 -22.79 11.51 8.43
C GLY A 160 -21.48 10.98 7.86
N ALA A 161 -20.82 11.79 7.04
CA ALA A 161 -19.55 11.44 6.40
C ALA A 161 -18.32 11.68 7.31
N THR A 162 -18.43 12.48 8.37
CA THR A 162 -17.27 12.90 9.17
C THR A 162 -16.56 11.71 9.83
N GLY A 163 -17.30 10.74 10.34
CA GLY A 163 -16.72 9.54 10.96
C GLY A 163 -16.01 8.62 9.95
N VAL A 164 -16.59 8.44 8.78
CA VAL A 164 -16.02 7.58 7.73
C VAL A 164 -14.78 8.22 7.11
N ILE A 165 -14.78 9.54 6.90
CA ILE A 165 -13.63 10.28 6.37
C ILE A 165 -12.48 10.28 7.37
N ALA A 166 -12.76 10.47 8.65
CA ALA A 166 -11.76 10.42 9.70
C ALA A 166 -11.12 9.03 9.80
N ASP A 167 -11.91 7.96 9.66
CA ASP A 167 -11.41 6.58 9.68
C ASP A 167 -10.53 6.27 8.46
N VAL A 168 -10.96 6.64 7.24
CA VAL A 168 -10.16 6.48 6.02
C VAL A 168 -8.86 7.29 6.10
N GLY A 169 -8.92 8.51 6.63
CA GLY A 169 -7.74 9.35 6.84
C GLY A 169 -6.75 8.73 7.82
N SER A 170 -7.24 8.17 8.92
CA SER A 170 -6.43 7.47 9.93
C SER A 170 -5.77 6.21 9.36
N GLN A 171 -6.52 5.38 8.65
CA GLN A 171 -6.00 4.18 7.99
C GLN A 171 -4.94 4.54 6.93
N TYR A 172 -5.19 5.57 6.13
CA TYR A 172 -4.22 6.05 5.15
C TYR A 172 -2.91 6.51 5.83
N ALA A 173 -3.00 7.32 6.88
CA ALA A 173 -1.82 7.79 7.61
C ALA A 173 -1.01 6.63 8.22
N GLN A 174 -1.69 5.60 8.74
CA GLN A 174 -1.03 4.40 9.25
C GLN A 174 -0.27 3.66 8.15
N ILE A 175 -0.88 3.45 6.98
CA ILE A 175 -0.24 2.78 5.85
C ILE A 175 0.96 3.58 5.33
N VAL A 176 0.83 4.90 5.20
CA VAL A 176 1.94 5.78 4.81
C VAL A 176 3.07 5.71 5.84
N GLY A 177 2.76 5.64 7.13
CA GLY A 177 3.74 5.43 8.20
C GLY A 177 4.48 4.10 8.07
N GLU A 178 3.79 3.01 7.74
CA GLU A 178 4.42 1.71 7.48
C GLU A 178 5.31 1.76 6.22
N ILE A 179 4.85 2.39 5.14
CA ILE A 179 5.66 2.59 3.91
C ILE A 179 6.94 3.35 4.24
N ALA A 180 6.84 4.45 4.96
CA ALA A 180 7.97 5.27 5.40
C ALA A 180 8.96 4.46 6.25
N SER A 181 8.46 3.64 7.15
CA SER A 181 9.27 2.75 7.99
C SER A 181 10.03 1.71 7.17
N ILE A 182 9.36 1.06 6.20
CA ILE A 182 10.01 0.09 5.29
C ILE A 182 11.10 0.77 4.46
N CYS A 183 10.82 1.97 3.97
CA CYS A 183 11.75 2.77 3.17
C CYS A 183 12.85 3.41 4.03
N ARG A 184 12.71 3.42 5.35
CA ARG A 184 13.59 4.12 6.31
C ARG A 184 13.71 5.62 6.02
N VAL A 185 12.60 6.24 5.65
CA VAL A 185 12.51 7.68 5.38
C VAL A 185 11.36 8.28 6.18
N ALA A 186 11.50 9.55 6.55
CA ALA A 186 10.38 10.28 7.14
C ALA A 186 9.44 10.74 6.02
N PRO A 187 8.11 10.58 6.15
CA PRO A 187 7.18 11.18 5.21
C PRO A 187 7.28 12.70 5.29
N SER A 188 7.22 13.39 4.14
CA SER A 188 7.19 14.85 4.12
C SER A 188 5.90 15.33 4.79
N GLY A 189 5.99 16.21 5.75
CA GLY A 189 4.85 16.68 6.54
C GLY A 189 4.66 15.99 7.89
N SER A 190 5.47 14.98 8.24
CA SER A 190 5.57 14.47 9.62
C SER A 190 6.45 15.36 10.52
N GLY A 191 7.04 16.42 9.98
CA GLY A 191 7.61 17.47 10.78
C GLY A 191 6.47 18.20 11.47
N GLY A 192 6.25 17.88 12.75
CA GLY A 192 5.33 18.62 13.57
C GLY A 192 5.61 20.11 13.45
N ASP A 193 4.55 20.90 13.53
CA ASP A 193 4.60 22.36 13.66
C ASP A 193 5.49 22.81 14.83
N SER A 194 6.80 22.67 14.65
CA SER A 194 7.78 23.40 15.45
C SER A 194 8.32 24.58 14.64
N ASN A 195 7.40 25.39 14.12
CA ASN A 195 7.71 26.78 13.79
C ASN A 195 7.80 27.60 15.08
N THR A 196 8.64 27.19 15.99
CA THR A 196 9.18 28.13 16.97
C THR A 196 10.33 28.85 16.26
N VAL A 197 9.98 29.88 15.51
CA VAL A 197 10.94 30.91 15.11
C VAL A 197 11.28 31.66 16.39
N GLU A 198 12.32 31.22 17.09
CA GLU A 198 12.98 32.09 18.08
C GLU A 198 13.69 33.19 17.32
N MET A 199 13.04 34.36 17.24
CA MET A 199 13.72 35.58 16.87
C MET A 199 14.54 36.05 18.07
N TYR A 200 15.84 36.04 17.89
CA TYR A 200 16.80 36.85 18.67
C TYR A 200 17.19 38.04 17.84
#